data_675f9a7e7e8148311afa708ace276a22
#
_entry.id   675f9a7e7e8148311afa708ace276a22
#
_cell.length_a   1.000
_cell.length_b   1.000
_cell.length_c   1.000
_cell.angle_alpha   90.00
_cell.angle_beta   90.00
_cell.angle_gamma   90.00
#
_symmetry.space_group_name_H-M   'P 1'
#
loop_
_entity.id
_entity.type
_entity.pdbx_description
1 polymer ?
#
loop_
_entity_poly.entity_id
_entity_poly.type
_entity_poly.pdbx_seq_one_letter_code
_entity_poly.pdbx_strand_id
1 'polypeptide(L)'
;SGKPAARQGDMTQYGGPIVQGSAGVRIGAPTGVACSVCPGGMTSGNPVNPLLGAKVLPGETDVALPGPLPFILSRTYSSYRTKTPAPVGVFGPGWKAPSDIRLQLRDDGLILNDNGGQSIHFEPLLPGEAVYSRSESMWLVRGGKAAQPDGHTLARLWGALSPDIRLSPHLYLATNSAQGPWWILGWSERVPGAEDVLPAPLPPYRVLTGLADRFGRTLTY
;
A
#
# COMPACT_ATOMS: atom_id res chain seq x y z
N SER A 1 -5.52 -25.41 -24.57
CA SER A 1 -6.59 -24.70 -23.90
C SER A 1 -6.47 -24.90 -22.39
N GLY A 2 -5.70 -24.06 -21.71
CA GLY A 2 -5.52 -24.14 -20.26
C GLY A 2 -6.77 -23.65 -19.53
N LYS A 3 -7.35 -24.51 -18.69
CA LYS A 3 -8.31 -24.06 -17.70
C LYS A 3 -7.56 -23.37 -16.56
N PRO A 4 -8.11 -22.33 -15.91
CA PRO A 4 -7.48 -21.73 -14.75
C PRO A 4 -7.31 -22.75 -13.63
N ALA A 5 -6.22 -22.64 -12.85
CA ALA A 5 -6.00 -23.48 -11.69
C ALA A 5 -7.02 -23.14 -10.60
N ALA A 6 -7.56 -24.17 -9.95
CA ALA A 6 -8.45 -24.00 -8.82
C ALA A 6 -7.66 -23.56 -7.56
N ARG A 7 -8.21 -22.61 -6.80
CA ARG A 7 -7.59 -22.03 -5.61
C ARG A 7 -8.43 -22.30 -4.37
N GLN A 8 -7.84 -22.17 -3.22
CA GLN A 8 -8.59 -22.16 -1.96
C GLN A 8 -9.63 -21.02 -1.99
N GLY A 9 -10.87 -21.34 -1.69
CA GLY A 9 -12.02 -20.44 -1.78
C GLY A 9 -12.77 -20.52 -3.10
N ASP A 10 -12.22 -21.12 -4.16
CA ASP A 10 -12.96 -21.35 -5.38
C ASP A 10 -14.07 -22.38 -5.16
N MET A 11 -15.20 -22.19 -5.84
CA MET A 11 -16.34 -23.11 -5.73
C MET A 11 -16.15 -24.33 -6.63
N THR A 12 -16.45 -25.49 -6.09
CA THR A 12 -16.54 -26.72 -6.88
C THR A 12 -17.84 -26.73 -7.70
N GLN A 13 -17.88 -27.55 -8.73
CA GLN A 13 -19.09 -27.73 -9.55
C GLN A 13 -20.29 -28.24 -8.73
N TYR A 14 -20.07 -28.77 -7.54
CA TYR A 14 -21.11 -29.23 -6.62
C TYR A 14 -21.50 -28.20 -5.55
N GLY A 15 -21.04 -26.96 -5.69
CA GLY A 15 -21.43 -25.85 -4.82
C GLY A 15 -20.68 -25.73 -3.48
N GLY A 16 -19.69 -26.59 -3.21
CA GLY A 16 -18.86 -26.49 -2.03
C GLY A 16 -17.56 -25.70 -2.29
N PRO A 17 -17.08 -24.88 -1.35
CA PRO A 17 -15.81 -24.19 -1.50
C PRO A 17 -14.63 -25.15 -1.28
N ILE A 18 -13.50 -24.87 -1.95
CA ILE A 18 -12.23 -25.54 -1.69
C ILE A 18 -11.66 -24.97 -0.37
N VAL A 19 -11.71 -25.74 0.70
CA VAL A 19 -11.33 -25.27 2.05
C VAL A 19 -9.85 -25.44 2.36
N GLN A 20 -9.13 -26.26 1.59
CA GLN A 20 -7.71 -26.53 1.83
C GLN A 20 -6.94 -26.55 0.51
N GLY A 21 -5.80 -25.89 0.49
CA GLY A 21 -4.87 -25.85 -0.62
C GLY A 21 -3.48 -26.38 -0.21
N SER A 22 -2.57 -26.46 -1.18
CA SER A 22 -1.17 -26.80 -0.92
C SER A 22 -0.45 -25.66 -0.21
N ALA A 23 0.18 -25.93 0.92
CA ALA A 23 0.96 -24.93 1.65
C ALA A 23 2.20 -24.42 0.86
N GLY A 24 2.67 -25.19 -0.13
CA GLY A 24 3.84 -24.85 -0.93
C GLY A 24 3.54 -24.15 -2.26
N VAL A 25 2.27 -24.02 -2.66
CA VAL A 25 1.90 -23.44 -3.95
C VAL A 25 0.95 -22.27 -3.74
N ARG A 26 1.44 -21.05 -4.00
CA ARG A 26 0.63 -19.83 -3.98
C ARG A 26 0.28 -19.41 -5.41
N ILE A 27 -1.00 -19.39 -5.74
CA ILE A 27 -1.52 -18.96 -7.04
C ILE A 27 -2.47 -17.79 -6.80
N GLY A 28 -2.11 -16.61 -7.26
CA GLY A 28 -2.92 -15.40 -7.10
C GLY A 28 -2.59 -14.59 -5.85
N ALA A 29 -3.54 -13.82 -5.36
CA ALA A 29 -3.34 -12.92 -4.23
C ALA A 29 -2.83 -13.63 -2.96
N PRO A 30 -2.05 -12.93 -2.11
CA PRO A 30 -1.55 -13.49 -0.86
C PRO A 30 -2.67 -14.07 -0.01
N THR A 31 -2.39 -15.20 0.63
CA THR A 31 -3.31 -15.88 1.55
C THR A 31 -3.41 -15.14 2.88
N GLY A 32 -3.73 -13.86 2.84
CA GLY A 32 -4.05 -13.09 4.05
C GLY A 32 -5.55 -12.86 4.15
N VAL A 33 -6.05 -12.76 5.35
CA VAL A 33 -7.46 -12.39 5.66
C VAL A 33 -7.87 -11.09 4.94
N ALA A 34 -6.90 -10.27 4.57
CA ALA A 34 -7.10 -9.06 3.79
C ALA A 34 -7.76 -9.29 2.42
N CYS A 35 -7.48 -10.41 1.74
CA CYS A 35 -8.06 -10.66 0.42
C CYS A 35 -9.54 -11.04 0.43
N SER A 36 -10.04 -11.57 1.54
CA SER A 36 -11.48 -11.85 1.65
C SER A 36 -12.33 -10.59 1.85
N VAL A 37 -11.69 -9.46 2.14
CA VAL A 37 -12.30 -8.12 2.23
C VAL A 37 -11.95 -7.23 1.05
N CYS A 38 -11.18 -7.73 0.08
CA CYS A 38 -10.84 -6.97 -1.13
C CYS A 38 -12.09 -6.73 -1.99
N PRO A 39 -12.17 -5.59 -2.66
CA PRO A 39 -13.18 -5.35 -3.69
C PRO A 39 -13.09 -6.44 -4.76
N GLY A 40 -14.19 -7.14 -5.03
CA GLY A 40 -14.21 -8.30 -5.92
C GLY A 40 -14.27 -9.66 -5.23
N GLY A 41 -14.25 -9.71 -3.89
CA GLY A 41 -14.61 -10.90 -3.12
C GLY A 41 -16.05 -11.34 -3.42
N MET A 42 -16.36 -12.64 -3.21
CA MET A 42 -17.71 -13.14 -3.42
C MET A 42 -18.71 -12.39 -2.56
N THR A 43 -19.71 -11.82 -3.19
CA THR A 43 -20.83 -11.17 -2.53
C THR A 43 -22.13 -11.86 -2.91
N SER A 44 -23.08 -11.93 -1.98
CA SER A 44 -24.41 -12.43 -2.19
C SER A 44 -25.43 -11.44 -1.64
N GLY A 45 -26.50 -11.24 -2.34
CA GLY A 45 -27.51 -10.27 -1.92
C GLY A 45 -27.05 -8.83 -2.06
N ASN A 46 -27.33 -7.98 -1.10
CA ASN A 46 -27.22 -6.52 -1.16
C ASN A 46 -25.92 -5.96 -0.52
N PRO A 47 -24.83 -5.84 -1.20
CA PRO A 47 -23.85 -6.89 -1.43
C PRO A 47 -23.20 -7.33 -0.11
N VAL A 48 -23.44 -8.52 0.30
CA VAL A 48 -22.87 -9.09 1.55
C VAL A 48 -21.87 -10.18 1.21
N ASN A 49 -20.70 -10.13 1.83
CA ASN A 49 -19.77 -11.25 1.81
C ASN A 49 -20.25 -12.30 2.81
N PRO A 50 -20.70 -13.50 2.36
CA PRO A 50 -21.31 -14.48 3.24
C PRO A 50 -20.31 -15.13 4.21
N LEU A 51 -19.01 -15.13 3.90
CA LEU A 51 -17.97 -15.69 4.75
C LEU A 51 -17.67 -14.79 5.96
N LEU A 52 -17.78 -13.49 5.78
CA LEU A 52 -17.46 -12.49 6.80
C LEU A 52 -18.71 -11.89 7.45
N GLY A 53 -19.89 -12.11 6.86
CA GLY A 53 -21.10 -11.40 7.25
C GLY A 53 -20.98 -9.88 7.07
N ALA A 54 -20.08 -9.44 6.20
CA ALA A 54 -19.75 -8.04 6.02
C ALA A 54 -20.42 -7.47 4.78
N LYS A 55 -21.00 -6.28 4.89
CA LYS A 55 -21.42 -5.50 3.74
C LYS A 55 -20.19 -4.95 3.04
N VAL A 56 -20.08 -5.21 1.74
CA VAL A 56 -18.97 -4.76 0.88
C VAL A 56 -19.55 -4.00 -0.29
N LEU A 57 -19.17 -2.74 -0.48
CA LEU A 57 -19.44 -2.00 -1.70
C LEU A 57 -18.21 -2.11 -2.60
N PRO A 58 -18.35 -2.66 -3.81
CA PRO A 58 -17.26 -2.69 -4.78
C PRO A 58 -16.83 -1.26 -5.11
N GLY A 59 -15.59 -1.13 -5.55
CA GLY A 59 -15.02 0.18 -5.85
C GLY A 59 -15.78 0.90 -6.96
N GLU A 60 -16.20 2.12 -6.66
CA GLU A 60 -16.69 3.07 -7.64
C GLU A 60 -15.63 4.14 -7.86
N THR A 61 -15.39 4.48 -9.13
CA THR A 61 -14.50 5.58 -9.48
C THR A 61 -15.30 6.87 -9.52
N ASP A 62 -15.04 7.75 -8.57
CA ASP A 62 -15.69 9.06 -8.51
C ASP A 62 -15.06 10.06 -9.48
N VAL A 63 -13.73 10.04 -9.57
CA VAL A 63 -12.95 10.93 -10.45
C VAL A 63 -11.78 10.18 -11.03
N ALA A 64 -11.54 10.33 -12.31
CA ALA A 64 -10.34 9.89 -13.00
C ALA A 64 -9.81 11.02 -13.87
N LEU A 65 -8.65 11.54 -13.50
CA LEU A 65 -7.95 12.57 -14.28
C LEU A 65 -6.80 11.90 -15.04
N PRO A 66 -6.82 11.91 -16.36
CA PRO A 66 -5.78 11.29 -17.16
C PRO A 66 -4.46 12.07 -17.04
N GLY A 67 -3.36 11.35 -17.13
CA GLY A 67 -2.02 11.92 -17.09
C GLY A 67 -0.94 10.84 -17.07
N PRO A 68 0.31 11.23 -17.15
CA PRO A 68 1.42 10.28 -17.00
C PRO A 68 1.46 9.57 -15.63
N LEU A 69 1.01 10.27 -14.59
CA LEU A 69 0.62 9.74 -13.30
C LEU A 69 -0.88 10.07 -13.14
N PRO A 70 -1.78 9.14 -13.47
CA PRO A 70 -3.20 9.42 -13.43
C PRO A 70 -3.66 9.59 -11.97
N PHE A 71 -4.46 10.61 -11.71
CA PHE A 71 -5.16 10.74 -10.45
C PHE A 71 -6.49 9.97 -10.55
N ILE A 72 -6.64 8.97 -9.70
CA ILE A 72 -7.86 8.17 -9.63
C ILE A 72 -8.37 8.23 -8.19
N LEU A 73 -9.56 8.79 -8.03
CA LEU A 73 -10.30 8.72 -6.79
C LEU A 73 -11.37 7.64 -6.93
N SER A 74 -11.20 6.57 -6.19
CA SER A 74 -12.18 5.49 -6.09
C SER A 74 -12.45 5.18 -4.63
N ARG A 75 -13.66 4.74 -4.31
CA ARG A 75 -14.06 4.41 -2.95
C ARG A 75 -14.51 2.97 -2.88
N THR A 76 -14.02 2.27 -1.87
CA THR A 76 -14.49 0.94 -1.51
C THR A 76 -14.96 0.95 -0.07
N TYR A 77 -15.98 0.17 0.25
CA TYR A 77 -16.48 0.06 1.60
C TYR A 77 -16.54 -1.39 2.05
N SER A 78 -16.17 -1.62 3.32
CA SER A 78 -16.40 -2.89 3.99
C SER A 78 -16.79 -2.64 5.45
N SER A 79 -17.95 -3.15 5.86
CA SER A 79 -18.37 -3.06 7.25
C SER A 79 -17.46 -3.86 8.20
N TYR A 80 -16.70 -4.81 7.69
CA TYR A 80 -15.70 -5.52 8.47
C TYR A 80 -14.61 -4.58 9.00
N ARG A 81 -14.20 -3.60 8.19
CA ARG A 81 -13.15 -2.63 8.56
C ARG A 81 -13.58 -1.66 9.65
N THR A 82 -14.87 -1.49 9.91
CA THR A 82 -15.34 -0.62 10.99
C THR A 82 -15.01 -1.17 12.38
N LYS A 83 -14.75 -2.47 12.48
CA LYS A 83 -14.48 -3.20 13.73
C LYS A 83 -13.02 -3.56 13.93
N THR A 84 -12.18 -3.32 12.93
CA THR A 84 -10.75 -3.61 13.02
C THR A 84 -9.99 -2.41 13.55
N PRO A 85 -8.85 -2.60 14.25
CA PRO A 85 -7.98 -1.50 14.69
C PRO A 85 -7.21 -0.86 13.53
N ALA A 86 -7.60 -1.12 12.29
CA ALA A 86 -6.99 -0.52 11.12
C ALA A 86 -7.18 1.00 11.11
N PRO A 87 -6.19 1.77 10.63
CA PRO A 87 -6.31 3.21 10.53
C PRO A 87 -7.53 3.61 9.71
N VAL A 88 -8.27 4.60 10.21
CA VAL A 88 -9.42 5.17 9.49
C VAL A 88 -8.90 6.04 8.35
N GLY A 89 -9.39 5.81 7.13
CA GLY A 89 -9.04 6.59 5.96
C GLY A 89 -9.80 7.92 5.87
N VAL A 90 -9.52 8.70 4.82
CA VAL A 90 -10.08 10.04 4.60
C VAL A 90 -11.61 10.08 4.50
N PHE A 91 -12.23 8.98 4.11
CA PHE A 91 -13.68 8.87 3.97
C PHE A 91 -14.38 8.27 5.19
N GLY A 92 -13.64 8.07 6.28
CA GLY A 92 -14.21 7.57 7.54
C GLY A 92 -14.21 6.04 7.66
N PRO A 93 -14.83 5.54 8.75
CA PRO A 93 -14.78 4.11 9.08
C PRO A 93 -15.37 3.22 7.98
N GLY A 94 -14.68 2.15 7.66
CA GLY A 94 -15.10 1.17 6.67
C GLY A 94 -14.77 1.53 5.23
N TRP A 95 -14.51 2.79 4.93
CA TRP A 95 -14.15 3.26 3.60
C TRP A 95 -12.64 3.16 3.34
N LYS A 96 -12.28 2.98 2.08
CA LYS A 96 -10.90 3.02 1.58
C LYS A 96 -10.82 3.74 0.24
N ALA A 97 -9.77 4.58 0.12
CA ALA A 97 -9.35 5.23 -1.12
C ALA A 97 -7.98 4.70 -1.57
N PRO A 98 -7.57 4.89 -2.83
CA PRO A 98 -6.23 4.54 -3.30
C PRO A 98 -5.10 5.23 -2.53
N SER A 99 -5.37 6.42 -2.00
CA SER A 99 -4.43 7.20 -1.19
C SER A 99 -4.36 6.79 0.28
N ASP A 100 -5.20 5.87 0.75
CA ASP A 100 -5.20 5.39 2.13
C ASP A 100 -4.07 4.38 2.39
N ILE A 101 -2.84 4.80 2.10
CA ILE A 101 -1.60 4.09 2.39
C ILE A 101 -0.95 4.79 3.58
N ARG A 102 -0.57 4.01 4.59
CA ARG A 102 0.01 4.54 5.83
C ARG A 102 1.18 3.68 6.27
N LEU A 103 2.24 4.34 6.70
CA LEU A 103 3.37 3.72 7.40
C LEU A 103 3.27 4.05 8.88
N GLN A 104 3.16 3.03 9.71
CA GLN A 104 3.24 3.18 11.16
C GLN A 104 4.71 3.01 11.60
N LEU A 105 5.20 3.95 12.41
CA LEU A 105 6.52 3.89 12.99
C LEU A 105 6.38 3.39 14.44
N ARG A 106 6.98 2.25 14.74
CA ARG A 106 7.00 1.64 16.07
C ARG A 106 8.43 1.48 16.53
N ASP A 107 8.62 1.29 17.82
CA ASP A 107 9.95 1.09 18.41
C ASP A 107 10.62 -0.19 17.91
N ASP A 108 9.82 -1.19 17.60
CA ASP A 108 10.23 -2.53 17.15
C ASP A 108 10.21 -2.74 15.63
N GLY A 109 9.71 -1.77 14.86
CA GLY A 109 9.62 -1.91 13.43
C GLY A 109 8.73 -0.92 12.71
N LEU A 110 8.58 -1.14 11.42
CA LEU A 110 7.75 -0.32 10.54
C LEU A 110 6.63 -1.20 9.96
N ILE A 111 5.41 -0.68 9.91
CA ILE A 111 4.27 -1.40 9.35
C ILE A 111 3.66 -0.55 8.24
N LEU A 112 3.82 -1.01 7.01
CA LEU A 112 3.18 -0.41 5.84
C LEU A 112 1.78 -1.02 5.65
N ASN A 113 0.76 -0.20 5.80
CA ASN A 113 -0.61 -0.57 5.52
C ASN A 113 -0.97 -0.07 4.12
N ASP A 114 -1.22 -0.99 3.20
CA ASP A 114 -1.66 -0.64 1.85
C ASP A 114 -3.16 -0.33 1.78
N ASN A 115 -3.61 0.14 0.63
CA ASN A 115 -5.03 0.41 0.39
C ASN A 115 -5.89 -0.86 0.28
N GLY A 116 -5.28 -2.02 0.06
CA GLY A 116 -5.92 -3.34 0.06
C GLY A 116 -6.21 -3.89 1.46
N GLY A 117 -5.68 -3.25 2.51
CA GLY A 117 -5.79 -3.71 3.89
C GLY A 117 -4.69 -4.69 4.32
N GLN A 118 -3.67 -4.86 3.49
CA GLN A 118 -2.50 -5.66 3.83
C GLN A 118 -1.56 -4.86 4.74
N SER A 119 -0.94 -5.56 5.69
CA SER A 119 0.08 -5.01 6.57
C SER A 119 1.41 -5.69 6.29
N ILE A 120 2.39 -4.90 5.85
CA ILE A 120 3.73 -5.36 5.52
C ILE A 120 4.67 -4.89 6.62
N HIS A 121 5.38 -5.82 7.25
CA HIS A 121 6.29 -5.55 8.35
C HIS A 121 7.72 -5.41 7.84
N PHE A 122 8.40 -4.37 8.30
CA PHE A 122 9.80 -4.11 8.03
C PHE A 122 10.55 -3.83 9.34
N GLU A 123 11.85 -4.06 9.32
CA GLU A 123 12.75 -3.63 10.37
C GLU A 123 12.88 -2.11 10.40
N PRO A 124 13.25 -1.49 11.55
CA PRO A 124 13.55 -0.07 11.60
C PRO A 124 14.66 0.30 10.61
N LEU A 125 14.52 1.46 9.95
CA LEU A 125 15.48 1.96 8.98
C LEU A 125 16.20 3.19 9.51
N LEU A 126 17.51 3.21 9.39
CA LEU A 126 18.31 4.41 9.54
C LEU A 126 18.14 5.33 8.31
N PRO A 127 18.38 6.65 8.45
CA PRO A 127 18.36 7.55 7.30
C PRO A 127 19.23 7.04 6.14
N GLY A 128 18.65 6.97 4.95
CA GLY A 128 19.32 6.48 3.75
C GLY A 128 19.31 4.97 3.54
N GLU A 129 18.76 4.19 4.45
CA GLU A 129 18.65 2.73 4.31
C GLU A 129 17.47 2.32 3.46
N ALA A 130 17.63 1.16 2.81
CA ALA A 130 16.62 0.50 1.99
C ALA A 130 16.47 -0.96 2.40
N VAL A 131 15.26 -1.46 2.43
CA VAL A 131 14.92 -2.85 2.72
C VAL A 131 13.96 -3.39 1.68
N TYR A 132 14.09 -4.68 1.37
CA TYR A 132 13.21 -5.38 0.44
C TYR A 132 12.48 -6.54 1.11
N SER A 133 11.16 -6.48 1.11
CA SER A 133 10.31 -7.60 1.50
C SER A 133 10.13 -8.55 0.31
N ARG A 134 10.72 -9.75 0.39
CA ARG A 134 10.60 -10.75 -0.68
C ARG A 134 9.19 -11.33 -0.79
N SER A 135 8.51 -11.51 0.35
CA SER A 135 7.15 -12.07 0.38
C SER A 135 6.14 -11.16 -0.32
N GLU A 136 6.32 -9.86 -0.21
CA GLU A 136 5.40 -8.87 -0.73
C GLU A 136 5.92 -8.15 -1.97
N SER A 137 7.16 -8.46 -2.39
CA SER A 137 7.83 -7.81 -3.53
C SER A 137 7.83 -6.28 -3.39
N MET A 138 8.12 -5.79 -2.18
CA MET A 138 8.01 -4.38 -1.83
C MET A 138 9.32 -3.85 -1.29
N TRP A 139 9.78 -2.72 -1.84
CA TRP A 139 10.88 -1.94 -1.31
C TRP A 139 10.35 -0.84 -0.38
N LEU A 140 11.04 -0.64 0.73
CA LEU A 140 10.88 0.53 1.59
C LEU A 140 12.24 1.20 1.77
N VAL A 141 12.30 2.51 1.53
CA VAL A 141 13.51 3.31 1.63
C VAL A 141 13.23 4.50 2.53
N ARG A 142 14.13 4.77 3.49
CA ARG A 142 14.10 6.01 4.25
C ARG A 142 14.96 7.06 3.56
N GLY A 143 14.47 8.28 3.41
CA GLY A 143 15.23 9.41 2.89
C GLY A 143 16.46 9.73 3.76
N GLY A 144 17.31 10.62 3.28
CA GLY A 144 18.57 11.01 3.93
C GLY A 144 19.81 10.59 3.14
N LYS A 145 19.67 10.19 1.88
CA LYS A 145 20.77 9.77 1.01
C LYS A 145 20.65 10.38 -0.37
N ALA A 146 21.69 11.04 -0.83
CA ALA A 146 21.68 11.73 -2.12
C ALA A 146 21.55 10.78 -3.34
N ALA A 147 22.23 9.63 -3.30
CA ALA A 147 22.22 8.65 -4.37
C ALA A 147 22.28 7.22 -3.81
N GLN A 148 21.74 6.27 -4.54
CA GLN A 148 21.96 4.85 -4.29
C GLN A 148 23.31 4.42 -4.91
N PRO A 149 23.99 3.39 -4.36
CA PRO A 149 25.20 2.87 -4.94
C PRO A 149 25.02 2.45 -6.39
N ASP A 150 26.07 2.59 -7.18
CA ASP A 150 26.09 2.12 -8.56
C ASP A 150 25.75 0.62 -8.61
N GLY A 151 24.91 0.25 -9.56
CA GLY A 151 24.40 -1.12 -9.70
C GLY A 151 23.27 -1.50 -8.75
N HIS A 152 22.85 -0.63 -7.83
CA HIS A 152 21.68 -0.88 -7.02
C HIS A 152 20.41 -0.91 -7.88
N THR A 153 19.50 -1.84 -7.61
CA THR A 153 18.24 -2.02 -8.37
C THR A 153 17.42 -0.74 -8.48
N LEU A 154 17.42 0.09 -7.43
CA LEU A 154 16.64 1.32 -7.35
C LEU A 154 17.42 2.58 -7.76
N ALA A 155 18.69 2.47 -8.20
CA ALA A 155 19.55 3.63 -8.43
C ALA A 155 18.93 4.65 -9.40
N ARG A 156 18.36 4.18 -10.51
CA ARG A 156 17.72 5.05 -11.51
C ARG A 156 16.45 5.69 -10.99
N LEU A 157 15.60 4.90 -10.32
CA LEU A 157 14.33 5.38 -9.78
C LEU A 157 14.56 6.36 -8.62
N TRP A 158 15.57 6.11 -7.78
CA TRP A 158 15.98 7.02 -6.72
C TRP A 158 16.56 8.32 -7.27
N GLY A 159 17.40 8.23 -8.30
CA GLY A 159 18.01 9.40 -8.97
C GLY A 159 17.02 10.32 -9.67
N ALA A 160 15.83 9.83 -10.02
CA ALA A 160 14.77 10.63 -10.62
C ALA A 160 14.04 11.54 -9.61
N LEU A 161 14.15 11.25 -8.31
CA LEU A 161 13.54 12.06 -7.26
C LEU A 161 14.27 13.41 -7.10
N SER A 162 13.52 14.43 -6.68
CA SER A 162 14.12 15.73 -6.31
C SER A 162 15.05 15.57 -5.10
N PRO A 163 16.10 16.40 -4.98
CA PRO A 163 17.01 16.37 -3.83
C PRO A 163 16.29 16.54 -2.49
N ASP A 164 15.25 17.36 -2.43
CA ASP A 164 14.47 17.62 -1.22
C ASP A 164 13.83 16.34 -0.68
N ILE A 165 13.32 15.50 -1.57
CA ILE A 165 12.73 14.21 -1.20
C ILE A 165 13.83 13.24 -0.79
N ARG A 166 14.90 13.11 -1.59
CA ARG A 166 15.98 12.15 -1.33
C ARG A 166 16.71 12.40 -0.02
N LEU A 167 16.92 13.68 0.33
CA LEU A 167 17.72 14.08 1.50
C LEU A 167 16.91 14.21 2.77
N SER A 168 15.59 14.15 2.72
CA SER A 168 14.76 14.24 3.92
C SER A 168 14.76 12.94 4.73
N PRO A 169 15.34 12.92 5.93
CA PRO A 169 15.37 11.72 6.79
C PRO A 169 13.99 11.42 7.41
N HIS A 170 13.02 12.29 7.22
CA HIS A 170 11.66 12.17 7.75
C HIS A 170 10.69 11.53 6.76
N LEU A 171 11.08 11.44 5.47
CA LEU A 171 10.30 10.79 4.45
C LEU A 171 10.68 9.30 4.31
N TYR A 172 9.66 8.52 4.00
CA TYR A 172 9.82 7.14 3.56
C TYR A 172 9.24 7.00 2.15
N LEU A 173 9.83 6.13 1.36
CA LEU A 173 9.41 5.88 0.00
C LEU A 173 9.22 4.38 -0.18
N ALA A 174 8.11 3.99 -0.78
CA ALA A 174 7.85 2.59 -1.10
C ALA A 174 7.65 2.40 -2.59
N THR A 175 8.08 1.26 -3.11
CA THR A 175 7.80 0.84 -4.48
C THR A 175 7.79 -0.68 -4.60
N ASN A 176 6.96 -1.20 -5.48
CA ASN A 176 6.94 -2.62 -5.83
C ASN A 176 7.70 -2.95 -7.11
N SER A 177 8.33 -1.95 -7.73
CA SER A 177 9.02 -2.12 -9.00
C SER A 177 10.20 -1.15 -9.14
N ALA A 178 11.30 -1.61 -9.73
CA ALA A 178 12.42 -0.76 -10.12
C ALA A 178 12.06 0.29 -11.21
N GLN A 179 10.90 0.15 -11.84
CA GLN A 179 10.36 1.12 -12.80
C GLN A 179 9.43 2.16 -12.15
N GLY A 180 9.15 2.00 -10.88
CA GLY A 180 8.24 2.87 -10.13
C GLY A 180 6.75 2.54 -10.31
N PRO A 181 5.87 3.42 -9.88
CA PRO A 181 6.19 4.69 -9.20
C PRO A 181 6.68 4.51 -7.76
N TRP A 182 7.26 5.57 -7.19
CA TRP A 182 7.41 5.72 -5.76
C TRP A 182 6.10 6.16 -5.11
N TRP A 183 5.76 5.58 -3.98
CA TRP A 183 4.81 6.11 -3.02
C TRP A 183 5.58 6.92 -1.99
N ILE A 184 5.30 8.23 -1.91
CA ILE A 184 5.97 9.14 -0.98
C ILE A 184 5.15 9.21 0.30
N LEU A 185 5.76 8.81 1.39
CA LEU A 185 5.13 8.72 2.71
C LEU A 185 5.72 9.79 3.63
N GLY A 186 4.89 10.74 4.01
CA GLY A 186 5.29 11.89 4.83
C GLY A 186 4.13 12.43 5.65
N TRP A 187 4.17 13.71 5.94
CA TRP A 187 3.06 14.43 6.54
C TRP A 187 2.22 15.08 5.45
N SER A 188 0.93 15.33 5.76
CA SER A 188 -0.06 15.83 4.79
C SER A 188 0.22 17.25 4.28
N GLU A 189 1.05 18.03 4.95
CA GLU A 189 1.17 19.46 4.62
C GLU A 189 2.36 19.77 3.70
N ARG A 190 3.55 19.33 4.04
CA ARG A 190 4.77 19.55 3.23
C ARG A 190 5.93 18.66 3.68
N VAL A 191 6.98 18.60 2.85
CA VAL A 191 8.25 18.00 3.23
C VAL A 191 8.94 18.93 4.24
N PRO A 192 9.24 18.46 5.48
CA PRO A 192 9.99 19.28 6.42
C PRO A 192 11.41 19.52 5.94
N GLY A 193 11.86 20.77 5.94
CA GLY A 193 13.25 21.13 5.73
C GLY A 193 14.11 20.85 6.95
N ALA A 194 15.43 20.95 6.79
CA ALA A 194 16.38 20.72 7.88
C ALA A 194 16.25 21.72 9.04
N GLU A 195 15.74 22.92 8.77
CA GLU A 195 15.58 23.99 9.76
C GLU A 195 14.15 24.10 10.32
N ASP A 196 13.25 23.24 9.89
CA ASP A 196 11.87 23.29 10.35
C ASP A 196 11.76 22.81 11.81
N VAL A 197 10.96 23.55 12.58
CA VAL A 197 10.55 23.10 13.91
C VAL A 197 9.52 21.98 13.73
N LEU A 198 9.93 20.76 14.02
CA LEU A 198 9.05 19.59 13.95
C LEU A 198 8.12 19.54 15.16
N PRO A 199 6.90 18.99 15.00
CA PRO A 199 6.04 18.75 16.14
C PRO A 199 6.71 17.79 17.14
N ALA A 200 6.54 18.04 18.42
CA ALA A 200 7.05 17.18 19.47
C ALA A 200 5.89 16.69 20.36
N PRO A 201 5.67 15.36 20.49
CA PRO A 201 6.40 14.29 19.82
C PRO A 201 6.07 14.20 18.31
N LEU A 202 7.00 13.65 17.53
CA LEU A 202 6.77 13.40 16.12
C LEU A 202 5.60 12.42 15.96
N PRO A 203 4.70 12.61 14.94
CA PRO A 203 3.65 11.66 14.68
C PRO A 203 4.22 10.24 14.46
N PRO A 204 3.65 9.20 15.09
CA PRO A 204 4.14 7.83 14.97
C PRO A 204 3.70 7.17 13.64
N TYR A 205 3.43 7.97 12.61
CA TYR A 205 2.99 7.50 11.29
C TYR A 205 3.40 8.46 10.20
N ARG A 206 3.38 7.93 8.96
CA ARG A 206 3.47 8.70 7.72
C ARG A 206 2.29 8.32 6.84
N VAL A 207 1.78 9.25 6.06
CA VAL A 207 0.68 9.06 5.11
C VAL A 207 1.16 9.26 3.70
N LEU A 208 0.44 8.72 2.72
CA LEU A 208 0.73 8.95 1.32
C LEU A 208 0.50 10.43 0.99
N THR A 209 1.56 11.14 0.64
CA THR A 209 1.53 12.55 0.25
C THR A 209 1.70 12.76 -1.25
N GLY A 210 2.17 11.75 -1.97
CA GLY A 210 2.34 11.83 -3.41
C GLY A 210 2.92 10.58 -4.04
N LEU A 211 2.96 10.63 -5.36
CA LEU A 211 3.63 9.65 -6.21
C LEU A 211 4.74 10.32 -7.00
N ALA A 212 5.80 9.58 -7.31
CA ALA A 212 6.83 10.04 -8.23
C ALA A 212 7.20 8.93 -9.21
N ASP A 213 7.29 9.26 -10.49
CA ASP A 213 7.68 8.29 -11.50
C ASP A 213 9.19 8.31 -11.80
N ARG A 214 9.62 7.41 -12.66
CA ARG A 214 11.02 7.27 -13.08
C ARG A 214 11.56 8.45 -13.92
N PHE A 215 10.71 9.36 -14.31
CA PHE A 215 11.06 10.56 -15.07
C PHE A 215 11.07 11.84 -14.21
N GLY A 216 10.88 11.70 -12.91
CA GLY A 216 10.86 12.82 -11.98
C GLY A 216 9.53 13.58 -11.94
N ARG A 217 8.48 13.08 -12.60
CA ARG A 217 7.15 13.68 -12.52
C ARG A 217 6.50 13.26 -11.21
N THR A 218 5.80 14.20 -10.57
CA THR A 218 5.16 13.99 -9.27
C THR A 218 3.67 14.27 -9.34
N LEU A 219 2.92 13.51 -8.58
CA LEU A 219 1.52 13.75 -8.26
C LEU A 219 1.44 13.97 -6.74
N THR A 220 0.89 15.08 -6.30
CA THR A 220 0.71 15.41 -4.88
C THR A 220 -0.75 15.26 -4.48
N TYR A 221 -0.98 14.64 -3.31
CA TYR A 221 -2.32 14.46 -2.73
C TYR A 221 -2.65 15.54 -1.72
#